data_7b8469e01a3536889e59094a866f04af
#
_entry.id   7b8469e01a3536889e59094a866f04af
#
_cell.length_a   1.000
_cell.length_b   1.000
_cell.length_c   1.000
_cell.angle_alpha   90.00
_cell.angle_beta   90.00
_cell.angle_gamma   90.00
#
_symmetry.space_group_name_H-M   'P 1'
#
loop_
_entity.id
_entity.type
_entity.pdbx_description
1 polymer ?
#
loop_
_entity_poly.entity_id
_entity_poly.type
_entity_poly.pdbx_seq_one_letter_code
_entity_poly.pdbx_strand_id
1 'polypeptide(L)'
;LANWIVDGDPGLNVFGMDVARFGPFASEDGYLRATTAQFYARRFVMSYPNEEPPAGRPLKTTPCYDDFRAAGARFTVNWGLEVPLYFARRPDFVENDTLGRSDAEPFVADEVEAVRTAAGAYEIAQYARYQVSGPGALSWLDRLVAGRLPGVGRIRLAPMLGDAGRLMGDLTVTRLAEDRFWLTGSYYLQEWHSRWFRQQVP
;
A
#
# COMPACT_ATOMS: atom_id res chain seq x y z
N LEU A 1 12.82 -23.62 -5.84
CA LEU A 1 12.18 -23.60 -7.18
C LEU A 1 11.87 -24.99 -7.69
N ALA A 2 12.82 -25.97 -7.61
CA ALA A 2 12.61 -27.33 -8.13
C ALA A 2 11.34 -27.97 -7.53
N ASN A 3 11.21 -28.00 -6.23
CA ASN A 3 10.01 -28.53 -5.55
C ASN A 3 8.73 -27.79 -5.98
N TRP A 4 8.80 -26.48 -6.13
CA TRP A 4 7.65 -25.69 -6.58
C TRP A 4 7.20 -26.03 -8.00
N ILE A 5 8.16 -26.30 -8.90
CA ILE A 5 7.86 -26.71 -10.29
C ILE A 5 7.32 -28.14 -10.35
N VAL A 6 7.87 -29.06 -9.56
CA VAL A 6 7.52 -30.49 -9.61
C VAL A 6 6.26 -30.79 -8.81
N ASP A 7 6.18 -30.26 -7.58
CA ASP A 7 5.18 -30.63 -6.60
C ASP A 7 4.06 -29.58 -6.46
N GLY A 8 4.22 -28.40 -7.08
CA GLY A 8 3.32 -27.26 -6.91
C GLY A 8 3.43 -26.59 -5.51
N ASP A 9 4.33 -27.09 -4.67
CA ASP A 9 4.58 -26.57 -3.32
C ASP A 9 6.08 -26.31 -3.13
N PRO A 10 6.51 -25.08 -2.81
CA PRO A 10 7.89 -24.76 -2.54
C PRO A 10 8.43 -25.34 -1.21
N GLY A 11 7.56 -25.88 -0.34
CA GLY A 11 7.90 -26.38 0.99
C GLY A 11 8.26 -25.30 2.01
N LEU A 12 8.15 -24.02 1.63
CA LEU A 12 8.41 -22.85 2.46
C LEU A 12 7.64 -21.63 1.96
N ASN A 13 7.50 -20.61 2.81
CA ASN A 13 6.81 -19.38 2.42
C ASN A 13 7.65 -18.51 1.48
N VAL A 14 7.34 -18.54 0.20
CA VAL A 14 7.98 -17.74 -0.86
C VAL A 14 7.09 -16.62 -1.40
N PHE A 15 5.97 -16.28 -0.73
CA PHE A 15 5.03 -15.27 -1.20
C PHE A 15 5.70 -13.92 -1.50
N GLY A 16 6.71 -13.53 -0.74
CA GLY A 16 7.49 -12.32 -1.00
C GLY A 16 8.23 -12.32 -2.35
N MET A 17 8.39 -13.47 -3.00
CA MET A 17 9.01 -13.65 -4.32
C MET A 17 7.98 -13.95 -5.41
N ASP A 18 6.71 -14.12 -5.05
CA ASP A 18 5.62 -14.39 -5.98
C ASP A 18 5.07 -13.07 -6.57
N VAL A 19 4.83 -13.04 -7.87
CA VAL A 19 4.21 -11.90 -8.56
C VAL A 19 2.79 -11.61 -8.02
N ALA A 20 2.10 -12.62 -7.52
CA ALA A 20 0.77 -12.49 -6.91
C ALA A 20 0.74 -11.53 -5.71
N ARG A 21 1.90 -11.23 -5.09
CA ARG A 21 1.99 -10.26 -3.99
C ARG A 21 1.57 -8.84 -4.39
N PHE A 22 1.68 -8.50 -5.67
CA PHE A 22 1.32 -7.16 -6.17
C PHE A 22 -0.19 -6.98 -6.38
N GLY A 23 -0.95 -8.07 -6.51
CA GLY A 23 -2.38 -8.04 -6.80
C GLY A 23 -2.71 -7.99 -8.30
N PRO A 24 -4.01 -7.99 -8.64
CA PRO A 24 -4.47 -8.17 -10.02
C PRO A 24 -3.94 -7.13 -11.02
N PHE A 25 -3.69 -5.90 -10.59
CA PHE A 25 -3.19 -4.84 -11.49
C PHE A 25 -1.85 -5.19 -12.14
N ALA A 26 -1.01 -5.95 -11.45
CA ALA A 26 0.32 -6.31 -11.93
C ALA A 26 0.29 -7.37 -13.05
N SER A 27 -0.86 -7.96 -13.33
CA SER A 27 -1.09 -8.92 -14.42
C SER A 27 -1.94 -8.34 -15.57
N GLU A 28 -2.29 -7.06 -15.52
CA GLU A 28 -3.04 -6.40 -16.59
C GLU A 28 -2.13 -6.15 -17.80
N ASP A 29 -2.57 -6.60 -18.99
CA ASP A 29 -1.75 -6.63 -20.22
C ASP A 29 -1.21 -5.24 -20.63
N GLY A 30 -2.03 -4.21 -20.57
CA GLY A 30 -1.63 -2.84 -20.93
C GLY A 30 -0.55 -2.30 -20.01
N TYR A 31 -0.73 -2.53 -18.70
CA TYR A 31 0.25 -2.18 -17.68
C TYR A 31 1.57 -2.92 -17.90
N LEU A 32 1.52 -4.24 -18.07
CA LEU A 32 2.70 -5.06 -18.28
C LEU A 32 3.49 -4.65 -19.53
N ARG A 33 2.80 -4.42 -20.66
CA ARG A 33 3.46 -3.98 -21.91
C ARG A 33 4.18 -2.65 -21.74
N ALA A 34 3.50 -1.66 -21.14
CA ALA A 34 4.06 -0.33 -20.96
C ALA A 34 5.25 -0.35 -20.00
N THR A 35 5.09 -0.96 -18.82
CA THR A 35 6.13 -0.99 -17.79
C THR A 35 7.32 -1.85 -18.18
N THR A 36 7.10 -3.00 -18.84
CA THR A 36 8.18 -3.88 -19.32
C THR A 36 9.02 -3.18 -20.38
N ALA A 37 8.39 -2.50 -21.35
CA ALA A 37 9.11 -1.75 -22.38
C ALA A 37 9.99 -0.65 -21.75
N GLN A 38 9.45 0.13 -20.82
CA GLN A 38 10.20 1.17 -20.11
C GLN A 38 11.35 0.58 -19.27
N PHE A 39 11.06 -0.48 -18.50
CA PHE A 39 12.08 -1.15 -17.69
C PHE A 39 13.24 -1.68 -18.56
N TYR A 40 12.91 -2.30 -19.70
CA TYR A 40 13.91 -2.85 -20.58
C TYR A 40 14.78 -1.76 -21.23
N ALA A 41 14.17 -0.67 -21.66
CA ALA A 41 14.89 0.48 -22.22
C ALA A 41 15.83 1.14 -21.19
N ARG A 42 15.49 1.05 -19.92
CA ARG A 42 16.25 1.65 -18.80
C ARG A 42 17.15 0.68 -18.04
N ARG A 43 17.27 -0.55 -18.52
CA ARG A 43 17.95 -1.65 -17.79
C ARG A 43 19.36 -1.30 -17.30
N PHE A 44 20.08 -0.47 -18.04
CA PHE A 44 21.45 -0.05 -17.74
C PHE A 44 21.57 1.42 -17.35
N VAL A 45 20.44 2.10 -17.19
CA VAL A 45 20.42 3.48 -16.72
C VAL A 45 20.36 3.49 -15.20
N MET A 46 21.15 4.35 -14.58
CA MET A 46 21.11 4.54 -13.14
C MET A 46 19.75 5.12 -12.72
N SER A 47 19.15 4.53 -11.70
CA SER A 47 17.93 5.08 -11.09
C SER A 47 18.30 6.04 -9.97
N TYR A 48 17.60 7.17 -9.93
CA TYR A 48 17.77 8.19 -8.91
C TYR A 48 16.74 8.05 -7.79
N PRO A 49 17.04 8.52 -6.56
CA PRO A 49 16.04 8.63 -5.51
C PRO A 49 14.85 9.49 -5.96
N ASN A 50 13.64 9.07 -5.59
CA ASN A 50 12.37 9.73 -5.95
C ASN A 50 12.06 9.80 -7.46
N GLU A 51 12.82 9.13 -8.30
CA GLU A 51 12.49 9.03 -9.71
C GLU A 51 11.19 8.23 -9.91
N GLU A 52 10.23 8.82 -10.61
CA GLU A 52 8.90 8.25 -10.83
C GLU A 52 8.69 7.89 -12.31
N PRO A 53 9.01 6.66 -12.72
CA PRO A 53 8.84 6.21 -14.11
C PRO A 53 7.38 6.34 -14.58
N PRO A 54 7.09 6.97 -15.74
CA PRO A 54 5.74 7.32 -16.13
C PRO A 54 4.92 6.18 -16.76
N ALA A 55 5.55 5.07 -17.17
CA ALA A 55 4.84 4.03 -17.93
C ALA A 55 3.76 3.33 -17.10
N GLY A 56 2.60 3.12 -17.73
CA GLY A 56 1.45 2.49 -17.08
C GLY A 56 0.74 3.33 -16.02
N ARG A 57 0.98 4.62 -15.99
CA ARG A 57 0.40 5.58 -15.02
C ARG A 57 -0.53 6.58 -15.72
N PRO A 58 -1.61 7.08 -15.00
CA PRO A 58 -2.12 6.56 -13.73
C PRO A 58 -2.85 5.23 -13.92
N LEU A 59 -2.70 4.28 -12.96
CA LEU A 59 -3.43 3.00 -12.98
C LEU A 59 -4.64 3.01 -12.07
N LYS A 60 -4.45 3.46 -10.82
CA LYS A 60 -5.51 3.68 -9.83
C LYS A 60 -5.36 5.07 -9.26
N THR A 61 -6.49 5.74 -9.02
CA THR A 61 -6.53 7.09 -8.46
C THR A 61 -7.46 7.15 -7.26
N THR A 62 -7.23 8.10 -6.36
CA THR A 62 -8.17 8.43 -5.29
C THR A 62 -9.25 9.38 -5.82
N PRO A 63 -10.39 9.54 -5.12
CA PRO A 63 -11.40 10.54 -5.50
C PRO A 63 -10.87 11.98 -5.57
N CYS A 64 -9.82 12.31 -4.81
CA CYS A 64 -9.21 13.64 -4.77
C CYS A 64 -8.07 13.83 -5.79
N TYR A 65 -7.79 12.83 -6.62
CA TYR A 65 -6.63 12.85 -7.52
C TYR A 65 -6.58 14.08 -8.44
N ASP A 66 -7.70 14.41 -9.08
CA ASP A 66 -7.76 15.55 -10.01
C ASP A 66 -7.62 16.88 -9.28
N ASP A 67 -8.19 17.02 -8.09
CA ASP A 67 -8.04 18.22 -7.25
C ASP A 67 -6.58 18.39 -6.81
N PHE A 68 -5.93 17.32 -6.38
CA PHE A 68 -4.52 17.34 -6.02
C PHE A 68 -3.63 17.68 -7.22
N ARG A 69 -3.91 17.09 -8.38
CA ARG A 69 -3.19 17.42 -9.62
C ARG A 69 -3.34 18.88 -9.98
N ALA A 70 -4.54 19.44 -9.88
CA ALA A 70 -4.80 20.86 -10.12
C ALA A 70 -4.09 21.76 -9.11
N ALA A 71 -3.91 21.30 -7.88
CA ALA A 71 -3.13 21.98 -6.84
C ALA A 71 -1.60 21.85 -7.00
N GLY A 72 -1.13 21.14 -8.01
CA GLY A 72 0.29 20.98 -8.32
C GLY A 72 0.95 19.75 -7.67
N ALA A 73 0.15 18.77 -7.24
CA ALA A 73 0.71 17.54 -6.68
C ALA A 73 1.64 16.83 -7.66
N ARG A 74 2.74 16.33 -7.15
CA ARG A 74 3.60 15.31 -7.76
C ARG A 74 3.28 13.99 -7.06
N PHE A 75 3.13 12.93 -7.86
CA PHE A 75 2.61 11.66 -7.36
C PHE A 75 3.68 10.58 -7.37
N THR A 76 3.66 9.73 -6.35
CA THR A 76 4.30 8.41 -6.33
C THR A 76 3.26 7.31 -6.47
N VAL A 77 3.70 6.07 -6.68
CA VAL A 77 2.81 4.91 -6.84
C VAL A 77 2.98 3.93 -5.71
N ASN A 78 1.91 3.69 -4.96
CA ASN A 78 1.84 2.66 -3.93
C ASN A 78 0.92 1.51 -4.36
N TRP A 79 1.49 0.40 -4.82
CA TRP A 79 0.75 -0.76 -5.33
C TRP A 79 -0.30 -0.38 -6.39
N GLY A 80 0.14 0.41 -7.37
CA GLY A 80 -0.69 0.87 -8.48
C GLY A 80 -1.60 2.06 -8.17
N LEU A 81 -1.66 2.54 -6.92
CA LEU A 81 -2.41 3.73 -6.52
C LEU A 81 -1.52 4.97 -6.56
N GLU A 82 -1.97 6.00 -7.27
CA GLU A 82 -1.35 7.32 -7.22
C GLU A 82 -1.60 7.99 -5.87
N VAL A 83 -0.52 8.39 -5.20
CA VAL A 83 -0.59 9.15 -3.94
C VAL A 83 0.28 10.39 -4.03
N PRO A 84 -0.16 11.53 -3.47
CA PRO A 84 0.64 12.74 -3.48
C PRO A 84 1.96 12.53 -2.73
N LEU A 85 3.05 12.93 -3.33
CA LEU A 85 4.38 12.92 -2.73
C LEU A 85 4.70 14.30 -2.12
N TYR A 86 4.44 15.36 -2.89
CA TYR A 86 4.52 16.76 -2.47
C TYR A 86 3.74 17.64 -3.47
N PHE A 87 3.55 18.92 -3.15
CA PHE A 87 2.85 19.88 -4.01
C PHE A 87 3.81 20.96 -4.50
N ALA A 88 4.17 20.91 -5.80
CA ALA A 88 4.93 21.96 -6.46
C ALA A 88 4.01 23.11 -6.83
N ARG A 89 4.14 24.26 -6.15
CA ARG A 89 3.30 25.44 -6.38
C ARG A 89 3.65 26.22 -7.66
N ARG A 90 4.58 25.70 -8.46
CA ARG A 90 4.95 26.23 -9.77
C ARG A 90 4.53 25.24 -10.86
N PRO A 91 3.64 25.62 -11.79
CA PRO A 91 3.13 24.70 -12.80
C PRO A 91 4.21 24.13 -13.73
N ASP A 92 5.26 24.91 -14.00
CA ASP A 92 6.39 24.59 -14.87
C ASP A 92 7.55 23.88 -14.14
N PHE A 93 7.37 23.54 -12.86
CA PHE A 93 8.40 22.86 -12.10
C PHE A 93 8.63 21.44 -12.60
N VAL A 94 9.89 21.16 -12.94
CA VAL A 94 10.40 19.82 -13.24
C VAL A 94 11.53 19.54 -12.27
N GLU A 95 11.39 18.45 -11.51
CA GLU A 95 12.44 17.99 -10.62
C GLU A 95 13.59 17.38 -11.41
N ASN A 96 14.82 17.75 -11.08
CA ASN A 96 16.00 17.15 -11.68
C ASN A 96 16.41 15.88 -10.89
N ASP A 97 16.74 14.84 -11.63
CA ASP A 97 17.29 13.62 -11.04
C ASP A 97 18.65 13.91 -10.40
N THR A 98 18.80 13.56 -9.12
CA THR A 98 20.03 13.83 -8.36
C THR A 98 20.25 12.81 -7.27
N LEU A 99 21.52 12.55 -6.93
CA LEU A 99 21.92 11.81 -5.74
C LEU A 99 22.11 12.74 -4.52
N GLY A 100 22.03 14.03 -4.73
CA GLY A 100 22.11 15.05 -3.69
C GLY A 100 20.75 15.41 -3.11
N ARG A 101 20.61 16.66 -2.67
CA ARG A 101 19.38 17.21 -2.15
C ARG A 101 18.38 17.48 -3.29
N SER A 102 17.15 17.00 -3.14
CA SER A 102 16.10 17.16 -4.14
C SER A 102 15.69 18.63 -4.30
N ASP A 103 15.39 19.02 -5.53
CA ASP A 103 14.81 20.33 -5.86
C ASP A 103 13.39 20.52 -5.29
N ALA A 104 12.74 19.43 -4.87
CA ALA A 104 11.44 19.44 -4.20
C ALA A 104 11.51 19.91 -2.73
N GLU A 105 12.70 19.93 -2.12
CA GLU A 105 12.87 20.23 -0.70
C GLU A 105 12.24 21.54 -0.23
N PRO A 106 12.32 22.67 -0.97
CA PRO A 106 11.66 23.89 -0.56
C PRO A 106 10.13 23.75 -0.45
N PHE A 107 9.50 22.98 -1.34
CA PHE A 107 8.05 22.73 -1.28
C PHE A 107 7.69 21.88 -0.08
N VAL A 108 8.47 20.82 0.18
CA VAL A 108 8.28 19.96 1.36
C VAL A 108 8.49 20.75 2.66
N ALA A 109 9.48 21.64 2.70
CA ALA A 109 9.71 22.50 3.88
C ALA A 109 8.52 23.42 4.14
N ASP A 110 7.95 24.04 3.11
CA ASP A 110 6.75 24.88 3.20
C ASP A 110 5.55 24.07 3.76
N GLU A 111 5.34 22.84 3.28
CA GLU A 111 4.28 21.95 3.77
C GLU A 111 4.48 21.59 5.24
N VAL A 112 5.70 21.26 5.65
CA VAL A 112 6.04 20.96 7.04
C VAL A 112 5.80 22.17 7.94
N GLU A 113 6.18 23.37 7.49
CA GLU A 113 5.94 24.59 8.22
C GLU A 113 4.45 24.86 8.39
N ALA A 114 3.67 24.73 7.32
CA ALA A 114 2.22 24.91 7.35
C ALA A 114 1.53 23.96 8.34
N VAL A 115 1.91 22.68 8.37
CA VAL A 115 1.38 21.71 9.34
C VAL A 115 1.75 22.07 10.78
N ARG A 116 2.96 22.58 11.00
CA ARG A 116 3.45 22.94 12.35
C ARG A 116 2.87 24.23 12.90
N THR A 117 2.59 25.19 12.03
CA THR A 117 2.18 26.55 12.44
C THR A 117 0.71 26.85 12.22
N ALA A 118 0.02 26.07 11.41
CA ALA A 118 -1.38 26.27 11.07
C ALA A 118 -2.15 24.93 11.03
N ALA A 119 -2.45 24.43 9.84
CA ALA A 119 -3.16 23.17 9.64
C ALA A 119 -2.72 22.49 8.34
N GLY A 120 -2.86 21.17 8.27
CA GLY A 120 -2.63 20.38 7.07
C GLY A 120 -3.62 19.24 6.93
N ALA A 121 -3.85 18.81 5.69
CA ALA A 121 -4.60 17.61 5.35
C ALA A 121 -3.67 16.63 4.65
N TYR A 122 -3.77 15.36 4.98
CA TYR A 122 -2.95 14.31 4.41
C TYR A 122 -3.81 13.16 3.87
N GLU A 123 -3.55 12.76 2.62
CA GLU A 123 -4.22 11.61 1.98
C GLU A 123 -3.61 10.30 2.51
N ILE A 124 -4.44 9.45 3.08
CA ILE A 124 -4.04 8.14 3.62
C ILE A 124 -4.78 6.97 2.95
N ALA A 125 -5.22 7.15 1.71
CA ALA A 125 -5.97 6.13 0.97
C ALA A 125 -5.15 4.88 0.63
N GLN A 126 -3.82 4.96 0.66
CA GLN A 126 -2.92 3.87 0.32
C GLN A 126 -3.00 2.66 1.25
N TYR A 127 -3.51 2.79 2.47
CA TYR A 127 -3.65 1.65 3.37
C TYR A 127 -4.64 0.60 2.85
N ALA A 128 -4.30 -0.69 3.00
CA ALA A 128 -5.23 -1.78 2.75
C ALA A 128 -6.39 -1.75 3.76
N ARG A 129 -7.62 -1.95 3.28
CA ARG A 129 -8.83 -1.90 4.10
C ARG A 129 -9.67 -3.14 3.85
N TYR A 130 -10.16 -3.73 4.94
CA TYR A 130 -11.03 -4.91 4.89
C TYR A 130 -12.21 -4.69 5.82
N GLN A 131 -13.38 -5.11 5.38
CA GLN A 131 -14.56 -5.20 6.23
C GLN A 131 -14.82 -6.67 6.58
N VAL A 132 -14.97 -6.94 7.87
CA VAL A 132 -15.39 -8.24 8.41
C VAL A 132 -16.72 -8.05 9.09
N SER A 133 -17.71 -8.84 8.71
CA SER A 133 -19.06 -8.72 9.27
C SER A 133 -19.80 -10.04 9.28
N GLY A 134 -20.79 -10.14 10.17
CA GLY A 134 -21.69 -11.29 10.29
C GLY A 134 -21.57 -12.03 11.62
N PRO A 135 -22.47 -13.04 11.87
CA PRO A 135 -22.62 -13.75 13.15
C PRO A 135 -21.36 -14.50 13.49
N GLY A 136 -20.36 -14.48 13.43
CA GLY A 136 -19.07 -15.14 13.76
C GLY A 136 -17.87 -14.23 13.67
N ALA A 137 -18.07 -12.98 13.22
CA ALA A 137 -16.98 -12.03 12.96
C ALA A 137 -16.10 -11.80 14.19
N LEU A 138 -16.72 -11.62 15.35
CA LEU A 138 -16.00 -11.42 16.61
C LEU A 138 -15.14 -12.62 16.97
N SER A 139 -15.71 -13.81 16.98
CA SER A 139 -15.00 -15.04 17.37
C SER A 139 -13.91 -15.43 16.35
N TRP A 140 -14.13 -15.15 15.08
CA TRP A 140 -13.13 -15.35 14.05
C TRP A 140 -11.94 -14.41 14.23
N LEU A 141 -12.20 -13.11 14.41
CA LEU A 141 -11.15 -12.13 14.66
C LEU A 141 -10.38 -12.40 15.95
N ASP A 142 -11.06 -12.84 17.01
CA ASP A 142 -10.41 -13.17 18.29
C ASP A 142 -9.41 -14.35 18.17
N ARG A 143 -9.66 -15.26 17.21
CA ARG A 143 -8.69 -16.32 16.88
C ARG A 143 -7.56 -15.84 15.96
N LEU A 144 -7.86 -14.85 15.10
CA LEU A 144 -6.92 -14.38 14.07
C LEU A 144 -5.84 -13.46 14.63
N VAL A 145 -6.17 -12.63 15.63
CA VAL A 145 -5.27 -11.62 16.17
C VAL A 145 -4.80 -11.96 17.57
N ALA A 146 -3.57 -11.58 17.87
CA ALA A 146 -3.03 -11.69 19.21
C ALA A 146 -3.42 -10.45 20.05
N GLY A 147 -4.09 -10.69 21.18
CA GLY A 147 -4.54 -9.64 22.07
C GLY A 147 -6.05 -9.42 22.04
N ARG A 148 -6.51 -8.49 22.86
CA ARG A 148 -7.96 -8.23 23.01
C ARG A 148 -8.48 -7.36 21.87
N LEU A 149 -9.62 -7.75 21.31
CA LEU A 149 -10.36 -6.92 20.37
C LEU A 149 -10.95 -5.66 21.05
N PRO A 150 -11.15 -4.56 20.29
CA PRO A 150 -11.76 -3.35 20.83
C PRO A 150 -13.25 -3.54 21.14
N GLY A 151 -13.76 -2.74 22.08
CA GLY A 151 -15.20 -2.55 22.27
C GLY A 151 -15.82 -1.76 21.10
N VAL A 152 -17.15 -1.78 20.99
CA VAL A 152 -17.87 -1.03 19.94
C VAL A 152 -17.52 0.47 20.00
N GLY A 153 -17.29 1.09 18.87
CA GLY A 153 -16.84 2.48 18.73
C GLY A 153 -15.36 2.72 19.11
N ARG A 154 -14.58 1.67 19.31
CA ARG A 154 -13.17 1.77 19.67
C ARG A 154 -12.25 1.19 18.61
N ILE A 155 -10.97 1.61 18.66
CA ILE A 155 -9.89 1.17 17.79
C ILE A 155 -8.79 0.56 18.63
N ARG A 156 -8.13 -0.46 18.08
CA ARG A 156 -6.94 -1.08 18.69
C ARG A 156 -6.00 -1.62 17.62
N LEU A 157 -4.70 -1.49 17.87
CA LEU A 157 -3.68 -2.23 17.11
C LEU A 157 -3.74 -3.71 17.51
N ALA A 158 -3.71 -4.60 16.52
CA ALA A 158 -3.84 -6.02 16.70
C ALA A 158 -2.85 -6.76 15.79
N PRO A 159 -1.77 -7.33 16.34
CA PRO A 159 -0.85 -8.16 15.58
C PRO A 159 -1.49 -9.51 15.24
N MET A 160 -1.13 -10.04 14.08
CA MET A 160 -1.46 -11.41 13.67
C MET A 160 -0.21 -12.29 13.81
N LEU A 161 -0.36 -13.46 14.35
CA LEU A 161 0.72 -14.43 14.52
C LEU A 161 0.41 -15.71 13.74
N GLY A 162 1.43 -16.28 13.12
CA GLY A 162 1.37 -17.62 12.57
C GLY A 162 1.51 -18.69 13.67
N ASP A 163 1.32 -19.95 13.30
CA ASP A 163 1.34 -21.11 14.22
C ASP A 163 2.63 -21.24 15.03
N ALA A 164 3.74 -20.78 14.48
CA ALA A 164 5.04 -20.74 15.16
C ALA A 164 5.26 -19.48 16.01
N GLY A 165 4.23 -18.66 16.24
CA GLY A 165 4.30 -17.41 17.00
C GLY A 165 5.02 -16.27 16.28
N ARG A 166 5.30 -16.41 14.98
CA ARG A 166 5.93 -15.34 14.19
C ARG A 166 4.91 -14.33 13.72
N LEU A 167 5.30 -13.07 13.68
CA LEU A 167 4.47 -11.98 13.21
C LEU A 167 4.14 -12.18 11.72
N MET A 168 2.84 -12.24 11.42
CA MET A 168 2.30 -12.31 10.06
C MET A 168 1.93 -10.93 9.50
N GLY A 169 1.76 -9.97 10.37
CA GLY A 169 1.40 -8.60 10.08
C GLY A 169 0.67 -7.99 11.27
N ASP A 170 0.42 -6.70 11.19
CA ASP A 170 -0.37 -5.97 12.18
C ASP A 170 -1.51 -5.22 11.50
N LEU A 171 -2.59 -5.08 12.21
CA LEU A 171 -3.80 -4.41 11.76
C LEU A 171 -4.26 -3.40 12.79
N THR A 172 -4.80 -2.30 12.33
CA THR A 172 -5.67 -1.47 13.14
C THR A 172 -7.09 -2.00 13.02
N VAL A 173 -7.66 -2.48 14.13
CA VAL A 173 -9.02 -3.01 14.20
C VAL A 173 -9.94 -1.96 14.78
N THR A 174 -10.94 -1.52 14.00
CA THR A 174 -12.03 -0.66 14.45
C THR A 174 -13.29 -1.49 14.57
N ARG A 175 -13.96 -1.51 15.73
CA ARG A 175 -15.24 -2.19 15.90
C ARG A 175 -16.38 -1.21 15.69
N LEU A 176 -17.10 -1.36 14.59
CA LEU A 176 -18.20 -0.47 14.19
C LEU A 176 -19.54 -0.86 14.82
N ALA A 177 -19.75 -2.17 15.03
CA ALA A 177 -20.93 -2.73 15.68
C ALA A 177 -20.56 -4.05 16.35
N GLU A 178 -21.50 -4.77 16.97
CA GLU A 178 -21.25 -6.02 17.66
C GLU A 178 -20.57 -7.08 16.76
N ASP A 179 -20.97 -7.13 15.49
CA ASP A 179 -20.55 -8.10 14.48
C ASP A 179 -19.95 -7.46 13.21
N ARG A 180 -19.54 -6.18 13.29
CA ARG A 180 -18.98 -5.45 12.15
C ARG A 180 -17.69 -4.73 12.52
N PHE A 181 -16.63 -5.05 11.77
CA PHE A 181 -15.28 -4.56 12.00
C PHE A 181 -14.69 -3.99 10.72
N TRP A 182 -13.88 -2.95 10.88
CA TRP A 182 -13.05 -2.36 9.85
C TRP A 182 -11.60 -2.60 10.20
N LEU A 183 -10.87 -3.25 9.30
CA LEU A 183 -9.45 -3.54 9.48
C LEU A 183 -8.65 -2.66 8.54
N THR A 184 -7.57 -2.08 9.04
CA THR A 184 -6.62 -1.29 8.24
C THR A 184 -5.23 -1.84 8.43
N GLY A 185 -4.52 -2.09 7.34
CA GLY A 185 -3.15 -2.64 7.35
C GLY A 185 -2.27 -2.02 6.26
N SER A 186 -1.03 -2.42 6.21
CA SER A 186 -0.07 -1.93 5.22
C SER A 186 -0.50 -2.25 3.78
N TYR A 187 -0.39 -1.28 2.89
CA TYR A 187 -0.79 -1.42 1.49
C TYR A 187 -0.03 -2.54 0.75
N TYR A 188 1.26 -2.69 1.01
CA TYR A 188 2.09 -3.71 0.36
C TYR A 188 1.82 -5.13 0.87
N LEU A 189 1.08 -5.29 1.98
CA LEU A 189 0.66 -6.57 2.53
C LEU A 189 -0.80 -6.92 2.17
N GLN A 190 -1.46 -6.15 1.30
CA GLN A 190 -2.87 -6.34 0.98
C GLN A 190 -3.18 -7.77 0.52
N GLU A 191 -2.42 -8.30 -0.44
CA GLU A 191 -2.63 -9.65 -0.96
C GLU A 191 -2.22 -10.72 0.05
N TRP A 192 -1.18 -10.45 0.83
CA TRP A 192 -0.75 -11.32 1.93
C TRP A 192 -1.84 -11.46 3.00
N HIS A 193 -2.41 -10.35 3.46
CA HIS A 193 -3.51 -10.36 4.42
C HIS A 193 -4.76 -11.05 3.84
N SER A 194 -5.13 -10.73 2.59
CA SER A 194 -6.27 -11.35 1.93
C SER A 194 -6.12 -12.87 1.82
N ARG A 195 -4.94 -13.35 1.46
CA ARG A 195 -4.62 -14.78 1.41
C ARG A 195 -4.73 -15.41 2.80
N TRP A 196 -4.12 -14.80 3.80
CA TRP A 196 -4.19 -15.28 5.19
C TRP A 196 -5.63 -15.34 5.70
N PHE A 197 -6.40 -14.31 5.49
CA PHE A 197 -7.82 -14.29 5.88
C PHE A 197 -8.61 -15.43 5.25
N ARG A 198 -8.46 -15.64 3.94
CA ARG A 198 -9.16 -16.74 3.23
C ARG A 198 -8.77 -18.13 3.74
N GLN A 199 -7.54 -18.31 4.17
CA GLN A 199 -7.08 -19.57 4.76
C GLN A 199 -7.63 -19.81 6.17
N GLN A 200 -8.02 -18.75 6.89
CA GLN A 200 -8.51 -18.81 8.27
C GLN A 200 -10.04 -18.72 8.38
N VAL A 201 -10.75 -18.47 7.28
CA VAL A 201 -12.23 -18.52 7.26
C VAL A 201 -12.69 -19.97 7.47
N PRO A 202 -13.69 -20.23 8.37
CA PRO A 202 -14.22 -21.56 8.62
C PRO A 202 -14.85 -22.21 7.39
#